data_48c6f721757b813e82f81016c9045e6f
#
_entry.id   48c6f721757b813e82f81016c9045e6f
#
_cell.length_a   1.000
_cell.length_b   1.000
_cell.length_c   1.000
_cell.angle_alpha   90.00
_cell.angle_beta   90.00
_cell.angle_gamma   90.00
#
_symmetry.space_group_name_H-M   'P 1'
#
loop_
_entity.id
_entity.type
_entity.pdbx_description
1 polymer ?
#
loop_
_entity_poly.entity_id
_entity_poly.type
_entity_poly.pdbx_seq_one_letter_code
_entity_poly.pdbx_strand_id
1 'polypeptide(L)'
;MNVLSLKILSLGLLLMTLASCVSSPPENLANICEIFEDRRSWYKAAKKAERRWGIPTAVNMAFIYQESAFRAKAKPARNRFLWIFPGRRPSSAFGYAQALDGTWREYEKNSGNSRASRSSFSDAIDFVAWYNSNSTRMSNIERDNAMHLYFAYHEGNGGYQKGSYRDKRW
;
A
#
# COMPACT_ATOMS: atom_id res chain seq x y z
N MET A 1 40.10 -24.60 -22.29
CA MET A 1 39.00 -23.73 -21.89
C MET A 1 39.60 -22.33 -21.77
N ASN A 2 39.27 -21.43 -22.70
CA ASN A 2 39.94 -20.14 -22.78
C ASN A 2 39.48 -19.20 -21.65
N VAL A 3 40.42 -18.40 -21.12
CA VAL A 3 40.17 -17.40 -20.03
C VAL A 3 39.00 -16.44 -20.38
N LEU A 4 38.78 -16.19 -21.65
CA LEU A 4 37.66 -15.39 -22.16
C LEU A 4 36.30 -16.08 -21.93
N SER A 5 36.23 -17.40 -22.14
CA SER A 5 34.99 -18.19 -21.91
C SER A 5 34.63 -18.25 -20.42
N LEU A 6 35.64 -18.31 -19.54
CA LEU A 6 35.43 -18.30 -18.09
C LEU A 6 34.92 -16.97 -17.57
N LYS A 7 35.41 -15.84 -18.14
CA LYS A 7 34.95 -14.49 -17.79
C LYS A 7 33.51 -14.22 -18.27
N ILE A 8 33.11 -14.73 -19.43
CA ILE A 8 31.74 -14.61 -19.95
C ILE A 8 30.78 -15.45 -19.09
N LEU A 9 31.21 -16.65 -18.67
CA LEU A 9 30.38 -17.51 -17.81
C LEU A 9 30.19 -16.91 -16.39
N SER A 10 31.23 -16.28 -15.81
CA SER A 10 31.14 -15.60 -14.52
C SER A 10 30.29 -14.32 -14.57
N LEU A 11 30.34 -13.57 -15.68
CA LEU A 11 29.52 -12.38 -15.88
C LEU A 11 28.03 -12.75 -16.07
N GLY A 12 27.73 -13.85 -16.77
CA GLY A 12 26.40 -14.38 -16.95
C GLY A 12 25.76 -14.87 -15.63
N LEU A 13 26.55 -15.48 -14.77
CA LEU A 13 26.09 -15.95 -13.45
C LEU A 13 25.81 -14.79 -12.49
N LEU A 14 26.56 -13.70 -12.58
CA LEU A 14 26.36 -12.49 -11.76
C LEU A 14 25.08 -11.73 -12.14
N LEU A 15 24.68 -11.76 -13.42
CA LEU A 15 23.45 -11.12 -13.87
C LEU A 15 22.17 -11.86 -13.44
N MET A 16 22.25 -13.16 -13.16
CA MET A 16 21.08 -13.93 -12.69
C MET A 16 20.69 -13.69 -11.22
N THR A 17 21.54 -13.05 -10.43
CA THR A 17 21.27 -12.78 -8.99
C THR A 17 20.49 -11.49 -8.73
N LEU A 18 20.15 -10.73 -9.75
CA LEU A 18 19.31 -9.53 -9.64
C LEU A 18 17.81 -9.84 -9.75
N ALA A 19 17.39 -11.06 -9.43
CA ALA A 19 15.97 -11.36 -9.24
C ALA A 19 15.46 -10.50 -8.09
N SER A 20 14.83 -9.39 -8.46
CA SER A 20 14.15 -8.47 -7.55
C SER A 20 13.21 -9.29 -6.65
N CYS A 21 13.50 -9.37 -5.36
CA CYS A 21 12.61 -9.93 -4.36
C CYS A 21 11.36 -9.05 -4.24
N VAL A 22 10.48 -9.10 -5.22
CA VAL A 22 9.11 -8.60 -5.07
C VAL A 22 8.38 -9.65 -4.24
N SER A 23 8.05 -9.32 -3.00
CA SER A 23 7.27 -10.23 -2.17
C SER A 23 5.93 -10.52 -2.84
N SER A 24 5.66 -11.79 -3.13
CA SER A 24 4.32 -12.23 -3.57
C SER A 24 3.28 -11.91 -2.49
N PRO A 25 2.00 -11.73 -2.83
CA PRO A 25 0.94 -11.67 -1.85
C PRO A 25 0.92 -12.91 -0.95
N PRO A 26 0.38 -12.84 0.28
CA PRO A 26 0.13 -14.01 1.11
C PRO A 26 -0.81 -15.01 0.41
N GLU A 27 -0.73 -16.29 0.74
CA GLU A 27 -1.60 -17.32 0.16
C GLU A 27 -3.06 -17.15 0.64
N ASN A 28 -3.25 -17.02 1.94
CA ASN A 28 -4.56 -16.76 2.54
C ASN A 28 -4.70 -15.29 2.92
N LEU A 29 -5.35 -14.51 2.07
CA LEU A 29 -5.52 -13.07 2.24
C LEU A 29 -6.54 -12.71 3.34
N ALA A 30 -7.43 -13.63 3.70
CA ALA A 30 -8.51 -13.39 4.65
C ALA A 30 -8.12 -13.71 6.11
N ASN A 31 -7.02 -14.42 6.32
CA ASN A 31 -6.57 -14.81 7.66
C ASN A 31 -5.33 -14.01 8.10
N ILE A 32 -5.57 -12.99 8.88
CA ILE A 32 -4.50 -12.11 9.40
C ILE A 32 -3.48 -12.87 10.27
N CYS A 33 -3.89 -13.92 10.98
CA CYS A 33 -3.00 -14.71 11.83
C CYS A 33 -1.99 -15.47 10.97
N GLU A 34 -2.47 -16.16 9.92
CA GLU A 34 -1.60 -16.86 8.96
C GLU A 34 -0.65 -15.89 8.23
N ILE A 35 -1.15 -14.71 7.84
CA ILE A 35 -0.30 -13.66 7.23
C ILE A 35 0.83 -13.28 8.17
N PHE A 36 0.57 -13.13 9.46
CA PHE A 36 1.58 -12.71 10.44
C PHE A 36 2.52 -13.85 10.86
N GLU A 37 2.08 -15.10 10.77
CA GLU A 37 2.94 -16.27 10.96
C GLU A 37 3.95 -16.40 9.82
N ASP A 38 3.49 -16.27 8.57
CA ASP A 38 4.33 -16.28 7.37
C ASP A 38 5.26 -15.06 7.31
N ARG A 39 4.77 -13.89 7.74
CA ARG A 39 5.45 -12.60 7.58
C ARG A 39 5.61 -11.85 8.90
N ARG A 40 6.48 -12.34 9.76
CA ARG A 40 6.79 -11.74 11.07
C ARG A 40 7.21 -10.26 11.00
N SER A 41 7.86 -9.85 9.92
CA SER A 41 8.21 -8.45 9.68
C SER A 41 6.97 -7.57 9.48
N TRP A 42 5.91 -8.09 8.85
CA TRP A 42 4.66 -7.37 8.66
C TRP A 42 3.92 -7.17 9.98
N TYR A 43 3.88 -8.21 10.83
CA TYR A 43 3.35 -8.08 12.18
C TYR A 43 4.03 -6.95 12.97
N LYS A 44 5.38 -6.94 12.96
CA LYS A 44 6.16 -5.90 13.65
C LYS A 44 5.86 -4.50 13.11
N ALA A 45 5.77 -4.36 11.79
CA ALA A 45 5.43 -3.10 11.13
C ALA A 45 4.01 -2.63 11.48
N ALA A 46 3.02 -3.52 11.40
CA ALA A 46 1.63 -3.22 11.73
C ALA A 46 1.46 -2.80 13.19
N LYS A 47 2.09 -3.51 14.13
CA LYS A 47 2.07 -3.14 15.55
C LYS A 47 2.83 -1.83 15.83
N LYS A 48 3.87 -1.52 15.07
CA LYS A 48 4.56 -0.23 15.17
C LYS A 48 3.67 0.91 14.71
N ALA A 49 2.97 0.76 13.58
CA ALA A 49 2.03 1.74 13.05
C ALA A 49 0.85 1.98 14.02
N GLU A 50 0.27 0.91 14.59
CA GLU A 50 -0.78 1.01 15.62
C GLU A 50 -0.31 1.81 16.84
N ARG A 51 0.86 1.50 17.39
CA ARG A 51 1.41 2.25 18.55
C ARG A 51 1.65 3.72 18.22
N ARG A 52 2.08 4.02 17.00
CA ARG A 52 2.42 5.38 16.59
C ARG A 52 1.19 6.25 16.34
N TRP A 53 0.20 5.69 15.67
CA TRP A 53 -0.94 6.45 15.15
C TRP A 53 -2.27 6.14 15.86
N GLY A 54 -2.30 5.07 16.66
CA GLY A 54 -3.46 4.68 17.46
C GLY A 54 -4.59 4.04 16.67
N ILE A 55 -4.39 3.66 15.40
CA ILE A 55 -5.38 2.95 14.59
C ILE A 55 -5.13 1.45 14.74
N PRO A 56 -6.18 0.63 15.06
CA PRO A 56 -6.00 -0.80 15.29
C PRO A 56 -5.36 -1.53 14.12
N THR A 57 -4.48 -2.49 14.42
CA THR A 57 -3.79 -3.32 13.41
C THR A 57 -4.77 -3.95 12.44
N ALA A 58 -5.91 -4.48 12.92
CA ALA A 58 -6.91 -5.13 12.06
C ALA A 58 -7.51 -4.16 11.03
N VAL A 59 -7.79 -2.91 11.44
CA VAL A 59 -8.26 -1.85 10.54
C VAL A 59 -7.22 -1.57 9.45
N ASN A 60 -5.97 -1.32 9.84
CA ASN A 60 -4.90 -1.02 8.89
C ASN A 60 -4.66 -2.16 7.88
N MET A 61 -4.73 -3.42 8.34
CA MET A 61 -4.60 -4.60 7.47
C MET A 61 -5.77 -4.74 6.50
N ALA A 62 -7.00 -4.45 6.95
CA ALA A 62 -8.18 -4.46 6.09
C ALA A 62 -8.07 -3.44 4.95
N PHE A 63 -7.50 -2.26 5.21
CA PHE A 63 -7.22 -1.27 4.16
C PHE A 63 -6.21 -1.80 3.13
N ILE A 64 -5.08 -2.35 3.57
CA ILE A 64 -4.09 -2.92 2.64
C ILE A 64 -4.70 -4.05 1.79
N TYR A 65 -5.54 -4.89 2.41
CA TYR A 65 -6.27 -5.92 1.68
C TYR A 65 -7.19 -5.33 0.62
N GLN A 66 -8.04 -4.38 1.00
CA GLN A 66 -9.03 -3.75 0.11
C GLN A 66 -8.36 -3.00 -1.06
N GLU A 67 -7.27 -2.27 -0.78
CA GLU A 67 -6.59 -1.43 -1.77
C GLU A 67 -5.77 -2.23 -2.79
N SER A 68 -5.13 -3.29 -2.37
CA SER A 68 -4.16 -3.98 -3.25
C SER A 68 -4.20 -5.51 -3.17
N ALA A 69 -4.99 -6.11 -2.29
CA ALA A 69 -4.86 -7.53 -1.94
C ALA A 69 -3.39 -7.88 -1.63
N PHE A 70 -2.73 -7.05 -0.84
CA PHE A 70 -1.32 -7.18 -0.45
C PHE A 70 -0.31 -7.20 -1.61
N ARG A 71 -0.63 -6.60 -2.75
CA ARG A 71 0.28 -6.52 -3.90
C ARG A 71 1.15 -5.27 -3.81
N ALA A 72 2.46 -5.46 -3.68
CA ALA A 72 3.46 -4.40 -3.51
C ALA A 72 3.48 -3.35 -4.64
N LYS A 73 3.18 -3.77 -5.87
CA LYS A 73 3.24 -2.92 -7.07
C LYS A 73 1.88 -2.78 -7.75
N ALA A 74 0.79 -2.85 -6.96
CA ALA A 74 -0.56 -2.65 -7.49
C ALA A 74 -0.70 -1.28 -8.14
N LYS A 75 -1.42 -1.23 -9.25
CA LYS A 75 -1.72 0.00 -10.01
C LYS A 75 -3.15 -0.09 -10.54
N PRO A 76 -3.88 1.02 -10.66
CA PRO A 76 -5.17 1.03 -11.34
C PRO A 76 -5.05 0.49 -12.76
N ALA A 77 -6.11 -0.17 -13.23
CA ALA A 77 -6.17 -0.61 -14.61
C ALA A 77 -6.03 0.59 -15.57
N ARG A 78 -5.44 0.35 -16.72
CA ARG A 78 -5.38 1.38 -17.78
C ARG A 78 -6.73 1.48 -18.47
N ASN A 79 -7.16 2.67 -18.80
CA ASN A 79 -8.25 2.87 -19.73
C ASN A 79 -7.87 2.25 -21.09
N ARG A 80 -8.81 1.65 -21.77
CA ARG A 80 -8.58 1.13 -23.13
C ARG A 80 -8.88 2.24 -24.14
N PHE A 81 -7.90 2.56 -24.97
CA PHE A 81 -8.09 3.44 -26.12
C PHE A 81 -8.37 2.56 -27.33
N LEU A 82 -9.46 2.84 -28.05
CA LEU A 82 -9.93 2.07 -29.20
C LEU A 82 -10.04 0.56 -28.94
N TRP A 83 -10.42 0.16 -27.69
CA TRP A 83 -10.61 -1.23 -27.25
C TRP A 83 -9.34 -2.09 -27.22
N ILE A 84 -8.27 -1.69 -27.92
CA ILE A 84 -7.06 -2.50 -28.17
C ILE A 84 -5.83 -1.90 -27.48
N PHE A 85 -5.66 -0.57 -27.50
CA PHE A 85 -4.45 0.06 -27.00
C PHE A 85 -4.55 0.45 -25.53
N PRO A 86 -3.49 0.21 -24.71
CA PRO A 86 -3.46 0.65 -23.33
C PRO A 86 -3.38 2.19 -23.25
N GLY A 87 -4.42 2.83 -22.78
CA GLY A 87 -4.51 4.25 -22.52
C GLY A 87 -3.84 4.68 -21.20
N ARG A 88 -4.14 5.90 -20.75
CA ARG A 88 -3.67 6.45 -19.48
C ARG A 88 -4.31 5.72 -18.29
N ARG A 89 -3.63 5.72 -17.14
CA ARG A 89 -4.25 5.31 -15.87
C ARG A 89 -5.14 6.42 -15.36
N PRO A 90 -6.27 6.07 -14.70
CA PRO A 90 -7.22 7.07 -14.18
C PRO A 90 -6.64 7.89 -13.01
N SER A 91 -5.65 7.37 -12.30
CA SER A 91 -5.01 8.04 -11.17
C SER A 91 -3.55 7.66 -11.00
N SER A 92 -2.84 8.35 -10.11
CA SER A 92 -1.47 8.06 -9.69
C SER A 92 -1.38 7.03 -8.56
N ALA A 93 -2.49 6.38 -8.19
CA ALA A 93 -2.54 5.37 -7.14
C ALA A 93 -1.51 4.25 -7.37
N PHE A 94 -0.77 3.90 -6.31
CA PHE A 94 0.30 2.90 -6.43
C PHE A 94 0.56 2.18 -5.11
N GLY A 95 0.99 0.90 -5.24
CA GLY A 95 1.56 0.10 -4.17
C GLY A 95 0.50 -0.51 -3.25
N TYR A 96 0.93 -0.92 -2.07
CA TYR A 96 0.07 -1.60 -1.08
C TYR A 96 -1.16 -0.80 -0.68
N ALA A 97 -0.99 0.51 -0.45
CA ALA A 97 -2.02 1.40 0.06
C ALA A 97 -2.75 2.19 -1.04
N GLN A 98 -2.45 1.99 -2.31
CA GLN A 98 -2.98 2.75 -3.44
C GLN A 98 -2.94 4.28 -3.23
N ALA A 99 -1.94 4.76 -2.49
CA ALA A 99 -1.75 6.17 -2.20
C ALA A 99 -1.50 6.98 -3.48
N LEU A 100 -2.14 8.14 -3.59
CA LEU A 100 -1.90 9.11 -4.65
C LEU A 100 -0.57 9.84 -4.42
N ASP A 101 0.08 10.31 -5.49
CA ASP A 101 1.37 11.03 -5.41
C ASP A 101 1.33 12.23 -4.47
N GLY A 102 0.26 13.02 -4.50
CA GLY A 102 0.09 14.20 -3.63
C GLY A 102 0.02 13.82 -2.16
N THR A 103 -0.87 12.88 -1.83
CA THR A 103 -1.09 12.42 -0.46
C THR A 103 0.15 11.70 0.10
N TRP A 104 0.87 10.96 -0.76
CA TRP A 104 2.12 10.32 -0.35
C TRP A 104 3.21 11.34 0.02
N ARG A 105 3.40 12.37 -0.79
CA ARG A 105 4.34 13.47 -0.45
C ARG A 105 3.98 14.19 0.84
N GLU A 106 2.69 14.39 1.09
CA GLU A 106 2.22 14.94 2.36
C GLU A 106 2.57 14.06 3.55
N TYR A 107 2.39 12.75 3.41
CA TYR A 107 2.81 11.78 4.42
C TYR A 107 4.31 11.83 4.66
N GLU A 108 5.14 11.79 3.62
CA GLU A 108 6.60 11.86 3.73
C GLU A 108 7.04 13.10 4.55
N LYS A 109 6.44 14.26 4.24
CA LYS A 109 6.71 15.51 4.94
C LYS A 109 6.28 15.47 6.41
N ASN A 110 5.08 14.99 6.69
CA ASN A 110 4.47 15.07 8.02
C ASN A 110 4.86 13.92 8.94
N SER A 111 5.27 12.78 8.40
CA SER A 111 5.73 11.62 9.18
C SER A 111 7.23 11.65 9.49
N GLY A 112 8.00 12.52 8.81
CA GLY A 112 9.46 12.54 8.88
C GLY A 112 10.13 11.38 8.13
N ASN A 113 9.39 10.59 7.35
CA ASN A 113 9.93 9.47 6.55
C ASN A 113 10.08 9.87 5.07
N SER A 114 11.05 10.72 4.78
CA SER A 114 11.30 11.23 3.42
C SER A 114 11.79 10.19 2.40
N ARG A 115 12.14 8.98 2.86
CA ARG A 115 12.58 7.86 2.02
C ARG A 115 11.57 6.73 1.96
N ALA A 116 10.32 6.99 2.35
CA ALA A 116 9.26 6.00 2.32
C ALA A 116 8.99 5.48 0.88
N SER A 117 8.62 4.22 0.76
CA SER A 117 8.26 3.59 -0.52
C SER A 117 6.86 3.00 -0.47
N ARG A 118 6.01 3.36 -1.43
CA ARG A 118 4.66 2.80 -1.57
C ARG A 118 4.63 1.28 -1.84
N SER A 119 5.75 0.71 -2.27
CA SER A 119 5.94 -0.73 -2.46
C SER A 119 6.59 -1.44 -1.27
N SER A 120 6.94 -0.72 -0.21
CA SER A 120 7.36 -1.26 1.08
C SER A 120 6.12 -1.45 1.97
N PHE A 121 5.90 -2.67 2.48
CA PHE A 121 4.76 -2.94 3.35
C PHE A 121 4.81 -2.10 4.64
N SER A 122 6.01 -1.96 5.25
CA SER A 122 6.17 -1.19 6.48
C SER A 122 5.82 0.28 6.31
N ASP A 123 6.18 0.88 5.18
CA ASP A 123 5.89 2.28 4.91
C ASP A 123 4.41 2.48 4.53
N ALA A 124 3.86 1.53 3.77
CA ALA A 124 2.46 1.59 3.35
C ALA A 124 1.48 1.43 4.53
N ILE A 125 1.76 0.53 5.48
CA ILE A 125 0.89 0.36 6.65
C ILE A 125 1.02 1.53 7.64
N ASP A 126 2.21 2.13 7.76
CA ASP A 126 2.42 3.37 8.54
C ASP A 126 1.66 4.55 7.89
N PHE A 127 1.68 4.65 6.55
CA PHE A 127 0.89 5.63 5.80
C PHE A 127 -0.62 5.46 6.03
N VAL A 128 -1.16 4.24 5.93
CA VAL A 128 -2.58 3.98 6.18
C VAL A 128 -2.97 4.40 7.58
N ALA A 129 -2.18 4.03 8.58
CA ALA A 129 -2.43 4.40 9.96
C ALA A 129 -2.33 5.92 10.19
N TRP A 130 -1.37 6.59 9.58
CA TRP A 130 -1.24 8.06 9.60
C TRP A 130 -2.46 8.74 8.99
N TYR A 131 -2.90 8.30 7.80
CA TYR A 131 -4.05 8.87 7.11
C TYR A 131 -5.32 8.72 7.92
N ASN A 132 -5.59 7.51 8.42
CA ASN A 132 -6.75 7.21 9.24
C ASN A 132 -6.74 7.98 10.58
N SER A 133 -5.57 8.16 11.20
CA SER A 133 -5.42 9.01 12.39
C SER A 133 -5.76 10.47 12.11
N ASN A 134 -5.43 10.98 10.92
CA ASN A 134 -5.85 12.31 10.49
C ASN A 134 -7.37 12.39 10.27
N SER A 135 -7.96 11.38 9.62
CA SER A 135 -9.41 11.29 9.39
C SER A 135 -10.19 11.25 10.70
N THR A 136 -9.72 10.49 11.70
CA THR A 136 -10.26 10.48 13.06
C THR A 136 -10.32 11.87 13.67
N ARG A 137 -9.21 12.63 13.58
CA ARG A 137 -9.14 13.98 14.17
C ARG A 137 -9.96 15.02 13.39
N MET A 138 -9.97 14.93 12.06
CA MET A 138 -10.64 15.93 11.19
C MET A 138 -12.14 15.75 11.11
N SER A 139 -12.63 14.52 11.28
CA SER A 139 -14.04 14.16 11.01
C SER A 139 -14.71 13.46 12.19
N ASN A 140 -14.05 13.40 13.35
CA ASN A 140 -14.55 12.75 14.57
C ASN A 140 -15.00 11.28 14.33
N ILE A 141 -14.25 10.55 13.53
CA ILE A 141 -14.49 9.13 13.26
C ILE A 141 -13.80 8.29 14.35
N GLU A 142 -14.49 7.33 14.93
CA GLU A 142 -13.90 6.40 15.88
C GLU A 142 -12.78 5.57 15.22
N ARG A 143 -11.72 5.29 15.99
CA ARG A 143 -10.48 4.65 15.47
C ARG A 143 -10.67 3.23 14.97
N ASP A 144 -11.67 2.52 15.43
CA ASP A 144 -12.06 1.17 15.05
C ASP A 144 -13.23 1.12 14.05
N ASN A 145 -13.83 2.27 13.72
CA ASN A 145 -14.86 2.37 12.71
C ASN A 145 -14.26 2.29 11.29
N ALA A 146 -13.86 1.07 10.91
CA ALA A 146 -13.21 0.79 9.64
C ALA A 146 -14.02 1.29 8.43
N MET A 147 -15.36 1.20 8.48
CA MET A 147 -16.23 1.61 7.38
C MET A 147 -16.15 3.12 7.13
N HIS A 148 -16.34 3.94 8.15
CA HIS A 148 -16.29 5.38 8.01
C HIS A 148 -14.88 5.89 7.73
N LEU A 149 -13.85 5.26 8.29
CA LEU A 149 -12.46 5.53 7.93
C LEU A 149 -12.21 5.24 6.45
N TYR A 150 -12.79 4.13 5.92
CA TYR A 150 -12.64 3.78 4.51
C TYR A 150 -13.36 4.78 3.59
N PHE A 151 -14.54 5.26 3.96
CA PHE A 151 -15.20 6.33 3.24
C PHE A 151 -14.34 7.60 3.18
N ALA A 152 -13.73 8.00 4.29
CA ALA A 152 -12.83 9.15 4.34
C ALA A 152 -11.53 8.92 3.52
N TYR A 153 -11.05 7.70 3.48
CA TYR A 153 -9.88 7.31 2.69
C TYR A 153 -10.15 7.44 1.18
N HIS A 154 -11.29 6.94 0.75
CA HIS A 154 -11.67 6.91 -0.66
C HIS A 154 -12.09 8.29 -1.20
N GLU A 155 -12.90 9.04 -0.42
CA GLU A 155 -13.42 10.35 -0.81
C GLU A 155 -12.46 11.52 -0.53
N GLY A 156 -11.41 11.26 0.25
CA GLY A 156 -10.65 12.28 0.94
C GLY A 156 -11.44 12.89 2.12
N ASN A 157 -10.73 13.42 3.12
CA ASN A 157 -11.37 13.97 4.32
C ASN A 157 -12.38 15.08 4.00
N GLY A 158 -12.09 15.95 3.02
CA GLY A 158 -13.00 16.99 2.59
C GLY A 158 -14.27 16.47 1.90
N GLY A 159 -14.14 15.42 1.10
CA GLY A 159 -15.28 14.74 0.48
C GLY A 159 -16.16 14.05 1.51
N TYR A 160 -15.54 13.35 2.46
CA TYR A 160 -16.24 12.70 3.56
C TYR A 160 -17.07 13.70 4.39
N GLN A 161 -16.49 14.84 4.77
CA GLN A 161 -17.19 15.88 5.53
C GLN A 161 -18.39 16.48 4.77
N LYS A 162 -18.32 16.53 3.44
CA LYS A 162 -19.43 16.94 2.58
C LYS A 162 -20.47 15.82 2.36
N GLY A 163 -20.21 14.61 2.83
CA GLY A 163 -21.10 13.47 2.68
C GLY A 163 -21.11 12.83 1.30
N SER A 164 -20.08 13.05 0.47
CA SER A 164 -20.01 12.54 -0.93
C SER A 164 -20.05 11.02 -1.04
N TYR A 165 -19.79 10.30 0.06
CA TYR A 165 -19.87 8.83 0.12
C TYR A 165 -21.32 8.29 0.17
N ARG A 166 -22.32 9.12 0.53
CA ARG A 166 -23.70 8.68 0.77
C ARG A 166 -24.41 8.20 -0.49
N ASP A 167 -24.08 8.78 -1.64
CA ASP A 167 -24.72 8.50 -2.92
C ASP A 167 -23.99 7.39 -3.72
N LYS A 168 -22.98 6.76 -3.11
CA LYS A 168 -22.17 5.71 -3.76
C LYS A 168 -22.59 4.31 -3.31
N ARG A 169 -22.49 3.35 -4.22
CA ARG A 169 -22.57 1.91 -3.89
C ARG A 169 -21.20 1.44 -3.42
N TRP A 170 -21.14 0.99 -2.21
CA TRP A 170 -19.94 0.45 -1.57
C TRP A 170 -19.91 -1.07 -1.56
#